data_f9812a23f47c9fdad2632b81ff5ccbeb
#
_entry.id   f9812a23f47c9fdad2632b81ff5ccbeb
#
_cell.length_a   1.000
_cell.length_b   1.000
_cell.length_c   1.000
_cell.angle_alpha   90.00
_cell.angle_beta   90.00
_cell.angle_gamma   90.00
#
_symmetry.space_group_name_H-M   'P 1'
#
loop_
_entity.id
_entity.type
_entity.pdbx_description
1 polymer ?
#
loop_
_entity_poly.entity_id
_entity_poly.type
_entity_poly.pdbx_seq_one_letter_code
_entity_poly.pdbx_strand_id
1 'polypeptide(L)'
;MAAANAGDVSDVLETPLLDAERPNLLQKISEQGGYAYVSMAVLAAAGDFRAAEAAREMAWEQLHSGPWHSVLPIWRDAYSMACLHVAKFYYANADFREALRVLDLGLIMGGMVLRKDLDSAVKRASAKESSLRVSEEASGKAECRIIREELDEAEVLEILPKKSLSCEIVGKRSALSLEGFLRDYFMTGTPIIISDCMAHWPARTKWHDMDYLKRVAGYRTVPVEVGRNYLHPEWKQELITFSQFLERIQSNDCTSAGPTYLAQHPLFDQIQELRKDIIIPDYCFAGGGELRSLNAWFGPAGTVTPLHHDPHHNILAQVIGKKYIRLYPASLSEELYPHTESMLSNSSQKMMLKVDLENIDEKEFPKVQELEFMDCILEEGEMLYIPPKWWHYVRSLTKSLSVSFWWS
;
A
#
# COMPACT_ATOMS: atom_id res chain seq x y z
N MET A 1 22.03 5.90 -55.28
CA MET A 1 22.64 5.25 -54.10
C MET A 1 21.78 5.61 -52.90
N ALA A 2 20.90 4.70 -52.54
CA ALA A 2 20.02 4.87 -51.37
C ALA A 2 20.80 4.44 -50.13
N ALA A 3 20.89 5.35 -49.15
CA ALA A 3 21.45 5.05 -47.83
C ALA A 3 20.52 4.08 -47.12
N ALA A 4 21.02 2.91 -46.77
CA ALA A 4 20.34 1.93 -45.96
C ALA A 4 20.12 2.55 -44.55
N ASN A 5 18.88 2.66 -44.13
CA ASN A 5 18.51 2.93 -42.75
C ASN A 5 19.11 1.83 -41.85
N ALA A 6 19.94 2.23 -40.92
CA ALA A 6 20.40 1.39 -39.84
C ALA A 6 19.18 0.91 -39.05
N GLY A 7 19.04 -0.39 -38.96
CA GLY A 7 17.91 -1.05 -38.35
C GLY A 7 17.64 -0.56 -36.91
N ASP A 8 16.41 -0.24 -36.69
CA ASP A 8 15.80 -0.05 -35.39
C ASP A 8 16.01 -1.35 -34.58
N VAL A 9 16.85 -1.28 -33.55
CA VAL A 9 17.01 -2.35 -32.59
C VAL A 9 15.64 -2.55 -31.99
N SER A 10 14.96 -3.67 -32.26
CA SER A 10 13.62 -3.98 -31.84
C SER A 10 13.50 -3.68 -30.33
N ASP A 11 12.68 -2.68 -30.01
CA ASP A 11 12.41 -2.23 -28.64
C ASP A 11 11.52 -3.28 -27.95
N VAL A 12 12.15 -4.33 -27.45
CA VAL A 12 11.48 -5.49 -26.81
C VAL A 12 11.72 -5.45 -25.31
N LEU A 13 10.71 -5.85 -24.53
CA LEU A 13 10.87 -6.06 -23.08
C LEU A 13 11.83 -7.24 -22.84
N GLU A 14 13.01 -6.94 -22.35
CA GLU A 14 13.98 -7.94 -21.92
C GLU A 14 13.62 -8.51 -20.55
N THR A 15 13.68 -9.83 -20.42
CA THR A 15 13.34 -10.56 -19.19
C THR A 15 14.37 -11.64 -18.91
N PRO A 16 15.62 -11.27 -18.56
CA PRO A 16 16.73 -12.21 -18.42
C PRO A 16 16.52 -13.25 -17.30
N LEU A 17 15.86 -12.88 -16.20
CA LEU A 17 15.54 -13.83 -15.14
C LEU A 17 14.45 -14.82 -15.57
N LEU A 18 13.43 -14.36 -16.28
CA LEU A 18 12.42 -15.24 -16.84
C LEU A 18 13.05 -16.27 -17.77
N ASP A 19 13.96 -15.84 -18.64
CA ASP A 19 14.60 -16.74 -19.59
C ASP A 19 15.50 -17.77 -18.89
N ALA A 20 16.19 -17.37 -17.80
CA ALA A 20 17.03 -18.24 -17.00
C ALA A 20 16.24 -19.21 -16.13
N GLU A 21 15.21 -18.71 -15.42
CA GLU A 21 14.47 -19.48 -14.41
C GLU A 21 13.30 -20.29 -14.99
N ARG A 22 12.83 -19.98 -16.21
CA ARG A 22 11.68 -20.65 -16.82
C ARG A 22 11.73 -22.18 -16.76
N PRO A 23 12.82 -22.88 -17.12
CA PRO A 23 12.84 -24.33 -17.07
C PRO A 23 12.62 -24.88 -15.65
N ASN A 24 13.26 -24.26 -14.65
CA ASN A 24 13.12 -24.63 -13.24
C ASN A 24 11.71 -24.36 -12.71
N LEU A 25 11.11 -23.21 -13.06
CA LEU A 25 9.74 -22.87 -12.67
C LEU A 25 8.74 -23.85 -13.29
N LEU A 26 8.83 -24.13 -14.59
CA LEU A 26 7.94 -25.07 -15.28
C LEU A 26 8.03 -26.48 -14.70
N GLN A 27 9.23 -26.95 -14.34
CA GLN A 27 9.40 -28.22 -13.66
C GLN A 27 8.68 -28.23 -12.32
N LYS A 28 8.92 -27.25 -11.44
CA LYS A 28 8.26 -27.16 -10.13
C LYS A 28 6.73 -27.06 -10.24
N ILE A 29 6.20 -26.32 -11.22
CA ILE A 29 4.77 -26.21 -11.47
C ILE A 29 4.21 -27.58 -11.91
N SER A 30 4.93 -28.32 -12.78
CA SER A 30 4.56 -29.66 -13.22
C SER A 30 4.49 -30.64 -12.03
N GLU A 31 5.45 -30.58 -11.10
CA GLU A 31 5.47 -31.39 -9.87
C GLU A 31 4.26 -31.14 -8.96
N GLN A 32 3.63 -29.95 -9.06
CA GLN A 32 2.38 -29.60 -8.37
C GLN A 32 1.13 -29.88 -9.20
N GLY A 33 1.24 -30.65 -10.30
CA GLY A 33 0.09 -31.01 -11.14
C GLY A 33 -0.30 -29.95 -12.18
N GLY A 34 0.48 -28.90 -12.34
CA GLY A 34 0.18 -27.77 -13.24
C GLY A 34 0.48 -28.03 -14.73
N TYR A 35 0.22 -29.23 -15.25
CA TYR A 35 0.56 -29.61 -16.64
C TYR A 35 -0.11 -28.72 -17.68
N ALA A 36 -1.37 -28.34 -17.47
CA ALA A 36 -2.08 -27.45 -18.38
C ALA A 36 -1.43 -26.07 -18.44
N TYR A 37 -1.06 -25.52 -17.28
CA TYR A 37 -0.32 -24.25 -17.19
C TYR A 37 1.02 -24.35 -17.94
N VAL A 38 1.79 -25.42 -17.71
CA VAL A 38 3.09 -25.64 -18.38
C VAL A 38 2.94 -25.64 -19.89
N SER A 39 1.91 -26.31 -20.42
CA SER A 39 1.64 -26.33 -21.85
C SER A 39 1.37 -24.92 -22.41
N MET A 40 0.55 -24.13 -21.71
CA MET A 40 0.25 -22.76 -22.11
C MET A 40 1.49 -21.84 -21.97
N ALA A 41 2.27 -21.97 -20.93
CA ALA A 41 3.48 -21.18 -20.72
C ALA A 41 4.56 -21.43 -21.79
N VAL A 42 4.66 -22.67 -22.31
CA VAL A 42 5.57 -23.00 -23.43
C VAL A 42 5.11 -22.30 -24.71
N LEU A 43 3.82 -22.31 -25.02
CA LEU A 43 3.26 -21.60 -26.18
C LEU A 43 3.39 -20.07 -26.02
N ALA A 44 3.14 -19.56 -24.82
CA ALA A 44 3.33 -18.15 -24.50
C ALA A 44 4.77 -17.68 -24.72
N ALA A 45 5.74 -18.50 -24.36
CA ALA A 45 7.17 -18.22 -24.63
C ALA A 45 7.51 -18.23 -26.11
N ALA A 46 6.73 -18.94 -26.94
CA ALA A 46 6.84 -18.90 -28.39
C ALA A 46 6.09 -17.72 -29.04
N GLY A 47 5.46 -16.83 -28.25
CA GLY A 47 4.77 -15.63 -28.70
C GLY A 47 3.26 -15.78 -28.88
N ASP A 48 2.65 -16.89 -28.43
CA ASP A 48 1.20 -17.04 -28.45
C ASP A 48 0.55 -16.26 -27.31
N PHE A 49 -0.11 -15.15 -27.67
CA PHE A 49 -0.79 -14.28 -26.72
C PHE A 49 -1.96 -14.96 -26.01
N ARG A 50 -2.75 -15.77 -26.72
CA ARG A 50 -3.89 -16.48 -26.12
C ARG A 50 -3.43 -17.50 -25.07
N ALA A 51 -2.31 -18.16 -25.34
CA ALA A 51 -1.71 -19.07 -24.39
C ALA A 51 -1.14 -18.32 -23.18
N ALA A 52 -0.58 -17.13 -23.36
CA ALA A 52 -0.11 -16.27 -22.25
C ALA A 52 -1.27 -15.85 -21.34
N GLU A 53 -2.39 -15.39 -21.91
CA GLU A 53 -3.61 -15.06 -21.16
C GLU A 53 -4.20 -16.29 -20.47
N ALA A 54 -4.27 -17.44 -21.13
CA ALA A 54 -4.75 -18.67 -20.50
C ALA A 54 -3.87 -19.11 -19.33
N ALA A 55 -2.54 -19.00 -19.45
CA ALA A 55 -1.62 -19.28 -18.35
C ALA A 55 -1.85 -18.30 -17.18
N ARG A 56 -2.09 -17.02 -17.46
CA ARG A 56 -2.39 -16.02 -16.43
C ARG A 56 -3.66 -16.34 -15.67
N GLU A 57 -4.74 -16.68 -16.37
CA GLU A 57 -6.03 -17.07 -15.75
C GLU A 57 -5.88 -18.35 -14.90
N MET A 58 -5.19 -19.38 -15.42
CA MET A 58 -4.93 -20.59 -14.65
C MET A 58 -4.15 -20.32 -13.36
N ALA A 59 -3.12 -19.49 -13.42
CA ALA A 59 -2.36 -19.10 -12.22
C ALA A 59 -3.23 -18.26 -11.27
N TRP A 60 -4.07 -17.35 -11.79
CA TRP A 60 -5.02 -16.56 -11.02
C TRP A 60 -5.99 -17.44 -10.24
N GLU A 61 -6.57 -18.47 -10.88
CA GLU A 61 -7.45 -19.44 -10.21
C GLU A 61 -6.72 -20.14 -9.05
N GLN A 62 -5.45 -20.52 -9.24
CA GLN A 62 -4.67 -21.15 -8.19
C GLN A 62 -4.41 -20.19 -7.01
N LEU A 63 -4.20 -18.89 -7.25
CA LEU A 63 -4.06 -17.89 -6.21
C LEU A 63 -5.34 -17.71 -5.38
N HIS A 64 -6.51 -18.06 -5.92
CA HIS A 64 -7.83 -17.89 -5.30
C HIS A 64 -8.51 -19.21 -4.94
N SER A 65 -7.83 -20.36 -5.08
CA SER A 65 -8.41 -21.68 -4.79
C SER A 65 -8.54 -22.01 -3.30
N GLY A 66 -8.12 -21.12 -2.41
CA GLY A 66 -8.17 -21.29 -0.96
C GLY A 66 -7.72 -20.02 -0.22
N PRO A 67 -7.53 -20.09 1.10
CA PRO A 67 -6.98 -18.96 1.86
C PRO A 67 -5.62 -18.57 1.31
N TRP A 68 -5.38 -17.26 1.13
CA TRP A 68 -4.18 -16.76 0.44
C TRP A 68 -2.85 -17.24 1.07
N HIS A 69 -2.83 -17.51 2.39
CA HIS A 69 -1.65 -18.02 3.11
C HIS A 69 -1.35 -19.50 2.82
N SER A 70 -2.32 -20.25 2.30
CA SER A 70 -2.15 -21.65 1.90
C SER A 70 -1.70 -21.81 0.45
N VAL A 71 -1.69 -20.71 -0.32
CA VAL A 71 -1.24 -20.71 -1.71
C VAL A 71 0.26 -21.05 -1.78
N LEU A 72 0.60 -22.08 -2.53
CA LEU A 72 2.00 -22.46 -2.74
C LEU A 72 2.76 -21.33 -3.46
N PRO A 73 3.94 -20.92 -2.98
CA PRO A 73 4.71 -19.82 -3.56
C PRO A 73 4.95 -19.98 -5.07
N ILE A 74 5.06 -21.19 -5.57
CA ILE A 74 5.29 -21.47 -6.99
C ILE A 74 4.17 -20.92 -7.90
N TRP A 75 2.90 -20.88 -7.43
CA TRP A 75 1.79 -20.32 -8.19
C TRP A 75 1.84 -18.80 -8.28
N ARG A 76 2.47 -18.14 -7.29
CA ARG A 76 2.77 -16.70 -7.38
C ARG A 76 3.82 -16.42 -8.45
N ASP A 77 4.88 -17.25 -8.50
CA ASP A 77 5.91 -17.12 -9.53
C ASP A 77 5.36 -17.48 -10.92
N ALA A 78 4.45 -18.47 -11.01
CA ALA A 78 3.71 -18.79 -12.23
C ALA A 78 2.89 -17.58 -12.72
N TYR A 79 2.20 -16.89 -11.82
CA TYR A 79 1.45 -15.68 -12.15
C TYR A 79 2.35 -14.56 -12.66
N SER A 80 3.50 -14.32 -12.00
CA SER A 80 4.52 -13.35 -12.46
C SER A 80 5.03 -13.69 -13.87
N MET A 81 5.31 -14.96 -14.14
CA MET A 81 5.77 -15.43 -15.46
C MET A 81 4.73 -15.16 -16.54
N ALA A 82 3.47 -15.50 -16.30
CA ALA A 82 2.38 -15.26 -17.26
C ALA A 82 2.15 -13.75 -17.50
N CYS A 83 2.18 -12.93 -16.44
CA CYS A 83 2.08 -11.47 -16.55
C CYS A 83 3.21 -10.89 -17.43
N LEU A 84 4.44 -11.37 -17.30
CA LEU A 84 5.56 -10.93 -18.14
C LEU A 84 5.33 -11.29 -19.62
N HIS A 85 4.84 -12.49 -19.93
CA HIS A 85 4.52 -12.88 -21.32
C HIS A 85 3.40 -12.03 -21.89
N VAL A 86 2.32 -11.78 -21.16
CA VAL A 86 1.21 -10.91 -21.59
C VAL A 86 1.71 -9.47 -21.80
N ALA A 87 2.51 -8.95 -20.86
CA ALA A 87 3.05 -7.59 -20.97
C ALA A 87 3.97 -7.40 -22.17
N LYS A 88 4.77 -8.41 -22.54
CA LYS A 88 5.59 -8.38 -23.78
C LYS A 88 4.73 -8.15 -25.01
N PHE A 89 3.57 -8.77 -25.09
CA PHE A 89 2.65 -8.61 -26.22
C PHE A 89 2.09 -7.19 -26.27
N TYR A 90 1.56 -6.67 -25.15
CA TYR A 90 1.02 -5.30 -25.11
C TYR A 90 2.11 -4.25 -25.40
N TYR A 91 3.31 -4.45 -24.86
CA TYR A 91 4.44 -3.57 -25.11
C TYR A 91 4.84 -3.53 -26.59
N ALA A 92 4.91 -4.70 -27.24
CA ALA A 92 5.23 -4.81 -28.67
C ALA A 92 4.16 -4.15 -29.58
N ASN A 93 2.91 -4.08 -29.10
CA ASN A 93 1.81 -3.38 -29.77
C ASN A 93 1.65 -1.91 -29.36
N ALA A 94 2.64 -1.34 -28.65
CA ALA A 94 2.65 0.01 -28.12
C ALA A 94 1.46 0.35 -27.16
N ASP A 95 0.80 -0.67 -26.64
CA ASP A 95 -0.22 -0.52 -25.58
C ASP A 95 0.45 -0.55 -24.20
N PHE A 96 1.14 0.54 -23.88
CA PHE A 96 1.95 0.63 -22.66
C PHE A 96 1.09 0.71 -21.40
N ARG A 97 -0.15 1.19 -21.50
CA ARG A 97 -1.08 1.26 -20.35
C ARG A 97 -1.54 -0.13 -19.93
N GLU A 98 -1.93 -0.98 -20.89
CA GLU A 98 -2.29 -2.37 -20.59
C GLU A 98 -1.04 -3.19 -20.15
N ALA A 99 0.12 -2.94 -20.76
CA ALA A 99 1.38 -3.53 -20.29
C ALA A 99 1.64 -3.19 -18.82
N LEU A 100 1.51 -1.92 -18.42
CA LEU A 100 1.66 -1.49 -17.02
C LEU A 100 0.65 -2.13 -16.10
N ARG A 101 -0.63 -2.21 -16.50
CA ARG A 101 -1.68 -2.85 -15.71
C ARG A 101 -1.33 -4.30 -15.40
N VAL A 102 -0.92 -5.06 -16.40
CA VAL A 102 -0.58 -6.48 -16.23
C VAL A 102 0.69 -6.66 -15.40
N LEU A 103 1.69 -5.81 -15.61
CA LEU A 103 2.93 -5.82 -14.82
C LEU A 103 2.66 -5.49 -13.33
N ASP A 104 1.79 -4.52 -13.07
CA ASP A 104 1.38 -4.20 -11.70
C ASP A 104 0.67 -5.36 -11.02
N LEU A 105 -0.22 -6.07 -11.74
CA LEU A 105 -0.83 -7.30 -11.23
C LEU A 105 0.25 -8.35 -10.87
N GLY A 106 1.26 -8.51 -11.71
CA GLY A 106 2.42 -9.36 -11.44
C GLY A 106 3.22 -8.92 -10.20
N LEU A 107 3.34 -7.60 -9.96
CA LEU A 107 4.00 -7.06 -8.77
C LEU A 107 3.18 -7.24 -7.48
N ILE A 108 1.85 -7.11 -7.56
CA ILE A 108 0.92 -7.16 -6.42
C ILE A 108 0.68 -8.62 -5.99
N MET A 109 0.38 -9.51 -6.94
CA MET A 109 -0.06 -10.87 -6.68
C MET A 109 1.02 -11.92 -6.88
N GLY A 110 2.07 -11.55 -7.60
CA GLY A 110 3.13 -12.47 -8.02
C GLY A 110 4.15 -12.81 -6.94
N GLY A 111 5.09 -13.69 -7.33
CA GLY A 111 6.20 -14.13 -6.49
C GLY A 111 7.45 -13.26 -6.64
N MET A 112 8.47 -13.61 -5.86
CA MET A 112 9.71 -12.82 -5.77
C MET A 112 10.77 -13.20 -6.81
N VAL A 113 10.68 -14.40 -7.41
CA VAL A 113 11.73 -14.92 -8.31
C VAL A 113 11.92 -14.01 -9.53
N LEU A 114 10.82 -13.54 -10.11
CA LEU A 114 10.82 -12.70 -11.32
C LEU A 114 10.65 -11.19 -11.02
N ARG A 115 10.76 -10.78 -9.76
CA ARG A 115 10.52 -9.40 -9.32
C ARG A 115 11.36 -8.38 -10.07
N LYS A 116 12.64 -8.65 -10.28
CA LYS A 116 13.55 -7.74 -10.98
C LYS A 116 13.18 -7.55 -12.45
N ASP A 117 12.68 -8.60 -13.13
CA ASP A 117 12.20 -8.46 -14.51
C ASP A 117 10.90 -7.65 -14.56
N LEU A 118 9.97 -7.85 -13.63
CA LEU A 118 8.76 -7.04 -13.50
C LEU A 118 9.11 -5.56 -13.28
N ASP A 119 10.00 -5.25 -12.34
CA ASP A 119 10.43 -3.87 -12.04
C ASP A 119 11.11 -3.21 -13.27
N SER A 120 11.96 -3.95 -13.97
CA SER A 120 12.61 -3.47 -15.20
C SER A 120 11.60 -3.21 -16.32
N ALA A 121 10.66 -4.13 -16.52
CA ALA A 121 9.59 -4.01 -17.52
C ALA A 121 8.68 -2.82 -17.23
N VAL A 122 8.27 -2.63 -15.97
CA VAL A 122 7.49 -1.46 -15.53
C VAL A 122 8.23 -0.17 -15.84
N LYS A 123 9.52 -0.09 -15.50
CA LYS A 123 10.34 1.11 -15.77
C LYS A 123 10.38 1.45 -17.25
N ARG A 124 10.55 0.45 -18.13
CA ARG A 124 10.55 0.65 -19.59
C ARG A 124 9.18 1.06 -20.11
N ALA A 125 8.11 0.38 -19.70
CA ALA A 125 6.75 0.70 -20.14
C ALA A 125 6.32 2.10 -19.66
N SER A 126 6.64 2.50 -18.41
CA SER A 126 6.37 3.83 -17.88
C SER A 126 7.11 4.93 -18.66
N ALA A 127 8.37 4.70 -19.04
CA ALA A 127 9.14 5.66 -19.82
C ALA A 127 8.52 5.89 -21.20
N LYS A 128 8.05 4.82 -21.86
CA LYS A 128 7.37 4.90 -23.17
C LYS A 128 6.02 5.61 -23.07
N GLU A 129 5.21 5.24 -22.09
CA GLU A 129 3.91 5.89 -21.84
C GLU A 129 4.08 7.39 -21.61
N SER A 130 5.03 7.77 -20.74
CA SER A 130 5.33 9.18 -20.44
C SER A 130 5.78 9.96 -21.70
N SER A 131 6.54 9.34 -22.60
CA SER A 131 6.98 9.97 -23.85
C SER A 131 5.80 10.23 -24.80
N LEU A 132 4.83 9.33 -24.87
CA LEU A 132 3.60 9.53 -25.66
C LEU A 132 2.74 10.66 -25.09
N ARG A 133 2.60 10.72 -23.78
CA ARG A 133 1.78 11.76 -23.11
C ARG A 133 2.31 13.17 -23.32
N VAL A 134 3.63 13.38 -23.26
CA VAL A 134 4.23 14.70 -23.52
C VAL A 134 3.87 15.21 -24.92
N SER A 135 3.66 14.33 -25.89
CA SER A 135 3.21 14.70 -27.23
C SER A 135 1.71 15.06 -27.30
N GLU A 136 0.89 14.54 -26.41
CA GLU A 136 -0.56 14.82 -26.33
C GLU A 136 -0.87 16.08 -25.52
N GLU A 137 -0.16 16.35 -24.41
CA GLU A 137 -0.38 17.49 -23.51
C GLU A 137 0.11 18.84 -24.07
N ALA A 138 0.88 18.87 -25.15
CA ALA A 138 1.28 20.11 -25.83
C ALA A 138 0.07 20.92 -26.36
N SER A 139 -1.15 20.40 -26.29
CA SER A 139 -2.40 21.01 -26.79
C SER A 139 -3.42 21.43 -25.73
N GLY A 140 -3.20 21.26 -24.43
CA GLY A 140 -4.20 21.60 -23.41
C GLY A 140 -3.60 22.10 -22.09
N LYS A 141 -3.98 23.30 -21.67
CA LYS A 141 -3.67 23.84 -20.33
C LYS A 141 -4.68 23.27 -19.31
N ALA A 142 -4.21 22.52 -18.32
CA ALA A 142 -5.00 22.16 -17.16
C ALA A 142 -4.80 23.20 -16.04
N GLU A 143 -5.88 23.70 -15.48
CA GLU A 143 -5.85 24.56 -14.28
C GLU A 143 -5.69 23.67 -13.02
N CYS A 144 -4.64 23.94 -12.27
CA CYS A 144 -4.39 23.31 -10.97
C CYS A 144 -5.37 23.88 -9.93
N ARG A 145 -6.27 23.05 -9.39
CA ARG A 145 -7.12 23.41 -8.26
C ARG A 145 -6.58 22.76 -7.00
N ILE A 146 -5.95 23.57 -6.16
CA ILE A 146 -5.64 23.17 -4.77
C ILE A 146 -6.92 23.33 -3.97
N ILE A 147 -7.57 22.21 -3.63
CA ILE A 147 -8.72 22.20 -2.71
C ILE A 147 -8.18 21.87 -1.32
N ARG A 148 -8.06 22.87 -0.47
CA ARG A 148 -7.91 22.69 0.98
C ARG A 148 -9.32 22.68 1.58
N GLU A 149 -9.82 21.53 2.00
CA GLU A 149 -10.94 21.44 2.93
C GLU A 149 -10.34 21.38 4.34
N GLU A 150 -10.48 22.46 5.08
CA GLU A 150 -10.25 22.46 6.53
C GLU A 150 -11.57 22.07 7.18
N LEU A 151 -11.60 20.93 7.90
CA LEU A 151 -12.71 20.60 8.77
C LEU A 151 -12.71 21.56 9.98
N ASP A 152 -13.91 22.01 10.40
CA ASP A 152 -14.04 22.72 11.67
C ASP A 152 -13.68 21.78 12.84
N GLU A 153 -12.91 22.28 13.80
CA GLU A 153 -12.53 21.48 14.99
C GLU A 153 -13.75 20.91 15.73
N ALA A 154 -14.87 21.62 15.73
CA ALA A 154 -16.11 21.16 16.33
C ALA A 154 -16.70 19.94 15.61
N GLU A 155 -16.68 19.93 14.27
CA GLU A 155 -17.12 18.78 13.46
C GLU A 155 -16.20 17.57 13.69
N VAL A 156 -14.88 17.79 13.83
CA VAL A 156 -13.91 16.74 14.12
C VAL A 156 -14.19 16.05 15.43
N LEU A 157 -14.55 16.80 16.48
CA LEU A 157 -14.84 16.24 17.81
C LEU A 157 -16.11 15.38 17.84
N GLU A 158 -17.11 15.71 17.01
CA GLU A 158 -18.36 14.95 16.93
C GLU A 158 -18.20 13.54 16.32
N ILE A 159 -17.23 13.38 15.42
CA ILE A 159 -16.99 12.10 14.70
C ILE A 159 -16.00 11.17 15.40
N LEU A 160 -15.36 11.64 16.48
CA LEU A 160 -14.40 10.83 17.25
C LEU A 160 -15.08 9.88 18.23
N PRO A 161 -14.45 8.75 18.60
CA PRO A 161 -14.93 7.88 19.67
C PRO A 161 -15.11 8.63 20.98
N LYS A 162 -16.04 8.20 21.83
CA LYS A 162 -16.29 8.81 23.14
C LYS A 162 -14.99 8.94 23.95
N LYS A 163 -14.87 10.00 24.74
CA LYS A 163 -13.70 10.35 25.58
C LYS A 163 -12.42 10.66 24.79
N SER A 164 -12.48 10.88 23.47
CA SER A 164 -11.31 11.30 22.70
C SER A 164 -10.76 12.63 23.21
N LEU A 165 -9.42 12.74 23.26
CA LEU A 165 -8.67 13.91 23.72
C LEU A 165 -8.99 14.35 25.17
N SER A 166 -9.60 13.46 25.97
CA SER A 166 -9.94 13.72 27.37
C SER A 166 -9.11 12.91 28.38
N CYS A 167 -8.30 11.96 27.88
CA CYS A 167 -7.41 11.13 28.68
C CYS A 167 -5.94 11.60 28.51
N GLU A 168 -4.99 10.69 28.66
CA GLU A 168 -3.58 10.99 28.50
C GLU A 168 -3.23 11.27 27.04
N ILE A 169 -2.61 12.41 26.75
CA ILE A 169 -2.17 12.78 25.42
C ILE A 169 -0.76 12.23 25.17
N VAL A 170 -0.54 11.64 23.99
CA VAL A 170 0.80 11.18 23.56
C VAL A 170 1.78 12.35 23.60
N GLY A 171 2.90 12.16 24.29
CA GLY A 171 3.94 13.18 24.38
C GLY A 171 4.47 13.61 23.01
N LYS A 172 4.98 14.84 22.89
CA LYS A 172 5.54 15.39 21.65
C LYS A 172 6.94 15.96 21.88
N ARG A 173 7.87 15.69 20.97
CA ARG A 173 9.24 16.21 20.98
C ARG A 173 9.62 16.72 19.59
N SER A 174 10.21 17.92 19.56
CA SER A 174 10.77 18.51 18.33
C SER A 174 12.19 18.00 18.09
N ALA A 175 12.52 17.64 16.86
CA ALA A 175 13.84 17.25 16.39
C ALA A 175 14.58 16.30 17.37
N LEU A 176 13.88 15.25 17.82
CA LEU A 176 14.38 14.30 18.80
C LEU A 176 15.66 13.61 18.31
N SER A 177 16.74 13.63 19.10
CA SER A 177 17.96 12.91 18.75
C SER A 177 17.76 11.38 18.79
N LEU A 178 18.55 10.65 18.00
CA LEU A 178 18.50 9.19 18.01
C LEU A 178 18.83 8.62 19.39
N GLU A 179 19.79 9.20 20.11
CA GLU A 179 20.13 8.81 21.48
C GLU A 179 18.96 9.02 22.45
N GLY A 180 18.30 10.19 22.38
CA GLY A 180 17.12 10.48 23.18
C GLY A 180 15.96 9.54 22.84
N PHE A 181 15.76 9.26 21.57
CA PHE A 181 14.77 8.28 21.12
C PHE A 181 15.06 6.88 21.69
N LEU A 182 16.28 6.39 21.56
CA LEU A 182 16.68 5.07 22.07
C LEU A 182 16.47 4.95 23.58
N ARG A 183 16.97 5.92 24.36
CA ARG A 183 16.94 5.89 25.82
C ARG A 183 15.51 6.03 26.37
N ASP A 184 14.76 7.02 25.88
CA ASP A 184 13.54 7.47 26.54
C ASP A 184 12.27 6.81 25.99
N TYR A 185 12.31 6.29 24.75
CA TYR A 185 11.11 5.76 24.05
C TYR A 185 11.28 4.34 23.54
N PHE A 186 12.36 4.05 22.81
CA PHE A 186 12.58 2.72 22.23
C PHE A 186 12.79 1.66 23.31
N MET A 187 13.71 1.90 24.25
CA MET A 187 14.01 0.96 25.34
C MET A 187 12.88 0.84 26.37
N THR A 188 12.10 1.88 26.56
CA THR A 188 10.95 1.89 27.47
C THR A 188 9.68 1.37 26.83
N GLY A 189 9.64 1.26 25.49
CA GLY A 189 8.43 0.88 24.75
C GLY A 189 7.32 1.91 24.89
N THR A 190 7.64 3.22 24.90
CA THR A 190 6.69 4.32 25.10
C THR A 190 6.42 5.04 23.77
N PRO A 191 5.15 5.24 23.36
CA PRO A 191 4.81 6.02 22.17
C PRO A 191 5.25 7.48 22.28
N ILE A 192 5.61 8.09 21.15
CA ILE A 192 6.00 9.52 21.09
C ILE A 192 5.72 10.11 19.71
N ILE A 193 5.25 11.36 19.67
CA ILE A 193 5.20 12.17 18.46
C ILE A 193 6.52 12.90 18.30
N ILE A 194 7.10 12.81 17.12
CA ILE A 194 8.34 13.49 16.73
C ILE A 194 8.00 14.51 15.65
N SER A 195 8.20 15.79 15.94
CA SER A 195 8.00 16.89 14.99
C SER A 195 9.34 17.40 14.42
N ASP A 196 9.26 18.24 13.39
CA ASP A 196 10.39 18.91 12.75
C ASP A 196 11.45 17.98 12.11
N CYS A 197 11.06 16.72 11.81
CA CYS A 197 11.95 15.72 11.22
C CYS A 197 11.71 15.47 9.72
N MET A 198 10.64 16.03 9.12
CA MET A 198 10.23 15.72 7.74
C MET A 198 10.33 16.89 6.77
N ALA A 199 10.78 18.07 7.21
CA ALA A 199 10.80 19.29 6.38
C ALA A 199 11.60 19.13 5.07
N HIS A 200 12.58 18.25 5.06
CA HIS A 200 13.45 17.97 3.92
C HIS A 200 12.91 16.90 2.96
N TRP A 201 11.76 16.29 3.25
CA TRP A 201 11.16 15.29 2.35
C TRP A 201 10.52 15.99 1.14
N PRO A 202 10.88 15.62 -0.11
CA PRO A 202 10.19 16.13 -1.29
C PRO A 202 8.67 15.89 -1.26
N ALA A 203 8.23 14.81 -0.62
CA ALA A 203 6.83 14.47 -0.44
C ALA A 203 6.00 15.58 0.22
N ARG A 204 6.60 16.35 1.16
CA ARG A 204 5.96 17.46 1.89
C ARG A 204 5.43 18.58 0.99
N THR A 205 5.99 18.73 -0.19
CA THR A 205 5.58 19.74 -1.17
C THR A 205 4.93 19.09 -2.39
N LYS A 206 5.54 18.04 -2.94
CA LYS A 206 5.09 17.43 -4.19
C LYS A 206 3.76 16.70 -4.09
N TRP A 207 3.48 16.03 -2.97
CA TRP A 207 2.28 15.20 -2.86
C TRP A 207 0.98 15.99 -2.60
N HIS A 208 1.09 17.28 -2.30
CA HIS A 208 -0.05 18.19 -2.32
C HIS A 208 -0.55 18.47 -3.74
N ASP A 209 0.32 18.33 -4.75
CA ASP A 209 -0.02 18.47 -6.15
C ASP A 209 -0.57 17.14 -6.70
N MET A 210 -1.90 17.07 -6.86
CA MET A 210 -2.58 15.90 -7.41
C MET A 210 -2.19 15.63 -8.86
N ASP A 211 -1.83 16.67 -9.62
CA ASP A 211 -1.36 16.51 -11.00
C ASP A 211 0.04 15.90 -11.03
N TYR A 212 0.89 16.22 -10.05
CA TYR A 212 2.15 15.51 -9.86
C TYR A 212 1.90 14.01 -9.61
N LEU A 213 1.01 13.66 -8.70
CA LEU A 213 0.68 12.27 -8.38
C LEU A 213 0.10 11.54 -9.60
N LYS A 214 -0.83 12.17 -10.33
CA LYS A 214 -1.39 11.64 -11.59
C LYS A 214 -0.31 11.47 -12.66
N ARG A 215 0.59 12.43 -12.78
CA ARG A 215 1.68 12.39 -13.77
C ARG A 215 2.67 11.27 -13.50
N VAL A 216 2.98 11.02 -12.23
CA VAL A 216 3.99 10.03 -11.81
C VAL A 216 3.42 8.62 -11.75
N ALA A 217 2.18 8.47 -11.30
CA ALA A 217 1.62 7.17 -10.95
C ALA A 217 0.24 6.88 -11.57
N GLY A 218 -0.33 7.80 -12.35
CA GLY A 218 -1.72 7.77 -12.76
C GLY A 218 -2.18 6.47 -13.43
N TYR A 219 -1.37 5.86 -14.26
CA TYR A 219 -1.68 4.61 -14.96
C TYR A 219 -1.25 3.34 -14.20
N ARG A 220 -0.67 3.49 -13.00
CA ARG A 220 -0.30 2.36 -12.16
C ARG A 220 -1.54 1.78 -11.50
N THR A 221 -1.64 0.45 -11.46
CA THR A 221 -2.74 -0.24 -10.80
C THR A 221 -2.44 -0.41 -9.32
N VAL A 222 -3.40 -0.05 -8.46
CA VAL A 222 -3.26 -0.16 -7.01
C VAL A 222 -4.47 -0.89 -6.42
N PRO A 223 -4.28 -1.68 -5.36
CA PRO A 223 -5.38 -2.25 -4.60
C PRO A 223 -5.95 -1.17 -3.67
N VAL A 224 -7.27 -1.08 -3.64
CA VAL A 224 -7.98 -0.19 -2.73
C VAL A 224 -9.09 -0.94 -2.00
N GLU A 225 -9.36 -0.51 -0.79
CA GLU A 225 -10.48 -0.95 0.02
C GLU A 225 -11.65 0.01 -0.22
N VAL A 226 -12.86 -0.55 -0.38
CA VAL A 226 -14.10 0.21 -0.55
C VAL A 226 -15.06 -0.21 0.53
N GLY A 227 -15.59 0.75 1.29
CA GLY A 227 -16.46 0.50 2.44
C GLY A 227 -15.94 1.16 3.71
N ARG A 228 -16.73 1.08 4.79
CA ARG A 228 -16.45 1.75 6.05
C ARG A 228 -15.09 1.31 6.67
N ASN A 229 -14.88 0.01 6.75
CA ASN A 229 -13.64 -0.64 7.16
C ASN A 229 -13.72 -2.15 6.87
N TYR A 230 -12.61 -2.87 6.96
CA TYR A 230 -12.52 -4.31 6.63
C TYR A 230 -13.29 -5.27 7.58
N LEU A 231 -13.88 -4.78 8.65
CA LEU A 231 -14.80 -5.54 9.51
C LEU A 231 -16.26 -5.44 9.04
N HIS A 232 -16.57 -4.50 8.13
CA HIS A 232 -17.93 -4.26 7.67
C HIS A 232 -18.33 -5.26 6.58
N PRO A 233 -19.56 -5.83 6.59
CA PRO A 233 -19.99 -6.84 5.60
C PRO A 233 -19.95 -6.39 4.14
N GLU A 234 -20.10 -5.10 3.88
CA GLU A 234 -20.06 -4.51 2.53
C GLU A 234 -18.65 -4.16 2.05
N TRP A 235 -17.63 -4.42 2.89
CA TRP A 235 -16.26 -4.16 2.50
C TRP A 235 -15.81 -5.05 1.34
N LYS A 236 -15.10 -4.46 0.40
CA LYS A 236 -14.49 -5.15 -0.74
C LYS A 236 -13.17 -4.54 -1.12
N GLN A 237 -12.34 -5.32 -1.81
CA GLN A 237 -11.12 -4.82 -2.45
C GLN A 237 -11.35 -4.67 -3.96
N GLU A 238 -10.81 -3.61 -4.52
CA GLU A 238 -10.80 -3.35 -5.96
C GLU A 238 -9.37 -3.07 -6.43
N LEU A 239 -9.09 -3.45 -7.68
CA LEU A 239 -7.85 -3.09 -8.38
C LEU A 239 -8.21 -2.02 -9.40
N ILE A 240 -7.77 -0.79 -9.16
CA ILE A 240 -8.07 0.37 -10.00
C ILE A 240 -6.80 1.13 -10.35
N THR A 241 -6.86 2.00 -11.36
CA THR A 241 -5.73 2.89 -11.62
C THR A 241 -5.59 3.95 -10.53
N PHE A 242 -4.35 4.39 -10.29
CA PHE A 242 -4.09 5.43 -9.31
C PHE A 242 -4.80 6.74 -9.65
N SER A 243 -4.98 7.07 -10.95
CA SER A 243 -5.81 8.20 -11.39
C SER A 243 -7.28 8.05 -10.96
N GLN A 244 -7.89 6.87 -11.19
CA GLN A 244 -9.26 6.61 -10.74
C GLN A 244 -9.39 6.71 -9.22
N PHE A 245 -8.39 6.22 -8.49
CA PHE A 245 -8.35 6.37 -7.04
C PHE A 245 -8.30 7.86 -6.64
N LEU A 246 -7.39 8.65 -7.23
CA LEU A 246 -7.29 10.10 -6.95
C LEU A 246 -8.60 10.85 -7.28
N GLU A 247 -9.28 10.47 -8.35
CA GLU A 247 -10.59 11.05 -8.71
C GLU A 247 -11.65 10.72 -7.66
N ARG A 248 -11.72 9.48 -7.19
CA ARG A 248 -12.66 9.08 -6.13
C ARG A 248 -12.46 9.85 -4.83
N ILE A 249 -11.20 10.08 -4.42
CA ILE A 249 -10.92 10.84 -3.19
C ILE A 249 -11.04 12.35 -3.33
N GLN A 250 -11.08 12.87 -4.58
CA GLN A 250 -11.31 14.30 -4.86
C GLN A 250 -12.79 14.65 -4.99
N SER A 251 -13.60 13.74 -5.50
CA SER A 251 -15.01 14.01 -5.81
C SER A 251 -15.91 14.09 -4.58
N ASN A 252 -15.40 13.77 -3.37
CA ASN A 252 -16.21 13.57 -2.17
C ASN A 252 -17.45 12.69 -2.43
N ASP A 253 -17.40 11.92 -3.52
CA ASP A 253 -18.43 10.96 -3.88
C ASP A 253 -18.36 9.81 -2.85
N CYS A 254 -18.93 10.08 -1.65
CA CYS A 254 -19.35 9.02 -0.77
C CYS A 254 -20.42 8.24 -1.54
N THR A 255 -19.97 7.39 -2.47
CA THR A 255 -20.86 6.41 -3.09
C THR A 255 -21.58 5.68 -1.97
N SER A 256 -22.78 5.18 -2.21
CA SER A 256 -23.51 4.34 -1.27
C SER A 256 -22.68 3.18 -0.66
N ALA A 257 -21.52 2.90 -1.24
CA ALA A 257 -20.55 1.87 -0.83
C ALA A 257 -19.52 2.32 0.24
N GLY A 258 -19.46 3.62 0.59
CA GLY A 258 -18.51 4.15 1.57
C GLY A 258 -17.18 4.66 0.97
N PRO A 259 -16.22 5.09 1.80
CA PRO A 259 -14.97 5.67 1.35
C PRO A 259 -14.05 4.66 0.64
N THR A 260 -13.24 5.14 -0.29
CA THR A 260 -12.19 4.36 -0.94
C THR A 260 -10.85 4.66 -0.25
N TYR A 261 -10.16 3.62 0.20
CA TYR A 261 -8.93 3.71 0.98
C TYR A 261 -7.81 2.84 0.39
N LEU A 262 -6.68 3.43 0.04
CA LEU A 262 -5.46 2.70 -0.24
C LEU A 262 -4.81 2.41 1.12
N ALA A 263 -5.02 1.20 1.64
CA ALA A 263 -4.60 0.79 2.97
C ALA A 263 -3.46 -0.23 2.89
N GLN A 264 -2.44 -0.05 3.74
CA GLN A 264 -1.35 -1.01 3.96
C GLN A 264 -0.71 -1.57 2.67
N HIS A 265 -0.58 -0.73 1.65
CA HIS A 265 0.00 -1.15 0.38
C HIS A 265 1.48 -0.75 0.27
N PRO A 266 2.40 -1.66 -0.16
CA PRO A 266 3.80 -1.36 -0.39
C PRO A 266 3.99 -0.53 -1.68
N LEU A 267 3.31 0.61 -1.74
CA LEU A 267 3.25 1.52 -2.89
C LEU A 267 4.64 1.96 -3.36
N PHE A 268 5.54 2.14 -2.40
CA PHE A 268 6.89 2.64 -2.65
C PHE A 268 7.85 1.58 -3.19
N ASP A 269 7.53 0.31 -3.01
CA ASP A 269 8.22 -0.80 -3.67
C ASP A 269 7.69 -1.00 -5.09
N GLN A 270 6.43 -0.65 -5.32
CA GLN A 270 5.79 -0.72 -6.63
C GLN A 270 6.11 0.50 -7.49
N ILE A 271 6.11 1.72 -6.93
CA ILE A 271 6.28 3.00 -7.65
C ILE A 271 7.53 3.71 -7.13
N GLN A 272 8.66 3.43 -7.78
CA GLN A 272 9.97 3.93 -7.36
C GLN A 272 10.10 5.46 -7.45
N GLU A 273 9.31 6.11 -8.28
CA GLU A 273 9.25 7.57 -8.40
C GLU A 273 8.76 8.19 -7.08
N LEU A 274 7.70 7.64 -6.48
CA LEU A 274 7.19 8.09 -5.18
C LEU A 274 8.14 7.71 -4.04
N ARG A 275 8.87 6.59 -4.19
CA ARG A 275 9.89 6.18 -3.21
C ARG A 275 11.00 7.21 -3.01
N LYS A 276 11.34 7.94 -4.08
CA LYS A 276 12.37 9.00 -4.06
C LYS A 276 11.93 10.26 -3.31
N ASP A 277 10.64 10.41 -3.06
CA ASP A 277 10.10 11.58 -2.37
C ASP A 277 10.11 11.45 -0.84
N ILE A 278 10.45 10.27 -0.31
CA ILE A 278 10.51 9.97 1.12
C ILE A 278 11.90 9.48 1.53
N ILE A 279 12.24 9.71 2.77
CA ILE A 279 13.50 9.25 3.37
C ILE A 279 13.17 8.34 4.56
N ILE A 280 13.90 7.22 4.70
CA ILE A 280 13.73 6.36 5.87
C ILE A 280 14.26 7.10 7.09
N PRO A 281 13.44 7.30 8.15
CA PRO A 281 13.91 7.95 9.37
C PRO A 281 15.00 7.12 10.05
N ASP A 282 16.04 7.79 10.58
CA ASP A 282 17.14 7.12 11.29
C ASP A 282 16.65 6.28 12.48
N TYR A 283 15.51 6.62 13.06
CA TYR A 283 14.86 5.87 14.13
C TYR A 283 14.55 4.43 13.75
N CYS A 284 14.32 4.14 12.46
CA CYS A 284 14.04 2.81 11.96
C CYS A 284 15.25 1.85 12.00
N PHE A 285 16.44 2.37 12.33
CA PHE A 285 17.65 1.56 12.53
C PHE A 285 17.95 1.32 14.02
N ALA A 286 17.08 1.77 14.91
CA ALA A 286 17.20 1.53 16.34
C ALA A 286 17.18 0.01 16.66
N GLY A 287 18.04 -0.40 17.60
CA GLY A 287 18.15 -1.81 17.99
C GLY A 287 18.84 -2.72 16.97
N GLY A 288 19.50 -2.16 15.95
CA GLY A 288 20.11 -2.94 14.85
C GLY A 288 19.10 -3.54 13.89
N GLY A 289 17.88 -2.97 13.86
CA GLY A 289 16.74 -3.49 13.13
C GLY A 289 16.86 -3.37 11.61
N GLU A 290 16.16 -4.25 10.93
CA GLU A 290 15.96 -4.21 9.48
C GLU A 290 14.55 -3.72 9.16
N LEU A 291 14.43 -2.87 8.15
CA LEU A 291 13.13 -2.46 7.62
C LEU A 291 12.39 -3.68 7.06
N ARG A 292 11.21 -3.96 7.60
CA ARG A 292 10.37 -5.10 7.21
C ARG A 292 9.32 -4.73 6.19
N SER A 293 8.74 -3.54 6.32
CA SER A 293 7.69 -3.07 5.42
C SER A 293 7.65 -1.56 5.37
N LEU A 294 7.31 -1.04 4.19
CA LEU A 294 7.13 0.38 3.91
C LEU A 294 5.79 0.54 3.20
N ASN A 295 4.76 0.97 3.93
CA ASN A 295 3.40 1.00 3.42
C ASN A 295 2.84 2.41 3.30
N ALA A 296 2.02 2.62 2.28
CA ALA A 296 1.21 3.81 2.11
C ALA A 296 -0.19 3.61 2.69
N TRP A 297 -0.75 4.70 3.20
CA TRP A 297 -2.10 4.81 3.75
C TRP A 297 -2.71 6.09 3.21
N PHE A 298 -3.52 6.02 2.17
CA PHE A 298 -4.04 7.18 1.48
C PHE A 298 -5.56 7.10 1.28
N GLY A 299 -6.29 8.12 1.71
CA GLY A 299 -7.74 8.16 1.56
C GLY A 299 -8.37 9.48 1.98
N PRO A 300 -9.70 9.59 1.82
CA PRO A 300 -10.47 10.76 2.25
C PRO A 300 -10.61 10.83 3.77
N ALA A 301 -11.19 11.91 4.26
CA ALA A 301 -11.67 12.01 5.64
C ALA A 301 -12.63 10.86 5.96
N GLY A 302 -12.62 10.40 7.21
CA GLY A 302 -13.52 9.34 7.69
C GLY A 302 -13.04 7.91 7.47
N THR A 303 -11.91 7.66 6.77
CA THR A 303 -11.33 6.32 6.70
C THR A 303 -10.86 5.85 8.08
N VAL A 304 -11.14 4.58 8.39
CA VAL A 304 -10.88 3.98 9.70
C VAL A 304 -10.07 2.71 9.56
N THR A 305 -8.99 2.62 10.32
CA THR A 305 -8.32 1.36 10.62
C THR A 305 -8.73 0.94 12.03
N PRO A 306 -9.54 -0.13 12.18
CA PRO A 306 -10.02 -0.61 13.45
C PRO A 306 -8.89 -0.96 14.43
N LEU A 307 -9.23 -1.04 15.72
CA LEU A 307 -8.26 -1.31 16.78
C LEU A 307 -7.53 -2.64 16.56
N HIS A 308 -6.21 -2.59 16.47
CA HIS A 308 -5.34 -3.74 16.23
C HIS A 308 -3.95 -3.47 16.81
N HIS A 309 -3.07 -4.45 16.79
CA HIS A 309 -1.66 -4.27 17.11
C HIS A 309 -0.76 -4.96 16.08
N ASP A 310 0.44 -4.42 15.92
CA ASP A 310 1.48 -4.96 15.05
C ASP A 310 2.61 -5.62 15.86
N PRO A 311 3.30 -6.62 15.30
CA PRO A 311 4.41 -7.29 15.96
C PRO A 311 5.74 -6.52 15.85
N HIS A 312 5.78 -5.45 15.07
CA HIS A 312 6.97 -4.67 14.72
C HIS A 312 6.94 -3.29 15.37
N HIS A 313 8.12 -2.68 15.52
CA HIS A 313 8.21 -1.24 15.71
C HIS A 313 7.64 -0.54 14.48
N ASN A 314 6.98 0.60 14.69
CA ASN A 314 6.36 1.36 13.62
C ASN A 314 6.61 2.86 13.81
N ILE A 315 7.09 3.53 12.77
CA ILE A 315 7.02 4.99 12.62
C ILE A 315 5.93 5.27 11.60
N LEU A 316 4.85 5.90 12.05
CA LEU A 316 3.79 6.41 11.18
C LEU A 316 4.06 7.89 10.88
N ALA A 317 4.49 8.19 9.67
CA ALA A 317 4.79 9.55 9.20
C ALA A 317 3.56 10.15 8.50
N GLN A 318 3.04 11.25 9.02
CA GLN A 318 1.88 11.97 8.44
C GLN A 318 2.37 13.00 7.44
N VAL A 319 2.24 12.69 6.14
CA VAL A 319 2.77 13.54 5.07
C VAL A 319 1.77 14.60 4.66
N ILE A 320 0.48 14.24 4.52
CA ILE A 320 -0.63 15.13 4.16
C ILE A 320 -1.78 14.92 5.13
N GLY A 321 -2.39 16.01 5.58
CA GLY A 321 -3.61 15.99 6.39
C GLY A 321 -3.40 15.56 7.83
N LYS A 322 -4.49 15.15 8.51
CA LYS A 322 -4.51 14.85 9.95
C LYS A 322 -5.18 13.51 10.22
N LYS A 323 -4.68 12.81 11.23
CA LYS A 323 -5.27 11.55 11.73
C LYS A 323 -5.42 11.60 13.24
N TYR A 324 -6.57 11.16 13.74
CA TYR A 324 -6.76 10.81 15.14
C TYR A 324 -6.25 9.38 15.38
N ILE A 325 -5.50 9.20 16.47
CA ILE A 325 -4.93 7.91 16.84
C ILE A 325 -5.18 7.68 18.33
N ARG A 326 -5.71 6.50 18.68
CA ARG A 326 -5.89 6.04 20.07
C ARG A 326 -5.05 4.80 20.30
N LEU A 327 -4.32 4.78 21.42
CA LEU A 327 -3.32 3.78 21.76
C LEU A 327 -3.63 3.14 23.10
N TYR A 328 -3.50 1.81 23.19
CA TYR A 328 -3.56 1.08 24.45
C TYR A 328 -2.28 0.24 24.60
N PRO A 329 -1.72 0.16 25.82
CA PRO A 329 -0.54 -0.65 26.06
C PRO A 329 -0.85 -2.16 25.91
N ALA A 330 0.16 -2.92 25.51
CA ALA A 330 0.04 -4.38 25.31
C ALA A 330 -0.47 -5.13 26.56
N SER A 331 -0.26 -4.58 27.75
CA SER A 331 -0.73 -5.14 29.02
C SER A 331 -2.26 -5.24 29.12
N LEU A 332 -2.99 -4.45 28.34
CA LEU A 332 -4.47 -4.45 28.32
C LEU A 332 -5.07 -5.39 27.27
N SER A 333 -4.26 -6.28 26.68
CA SER A 333 -4.73 -7.16 25.59
C SER A 333 -5.89 -8.06 25.99
N GLU A 334 -5.93 -8.57 27.23
CA GLU A 334 -7.00 -9.44 27.68
C GLU A 334 -8.34 -8.69 27.83
N GLU A 335 -8.29 -7.43 28.27
CA GLU A 335 -9.45 -6.56 28.47
C GLU A 335 -9.98 -5.98 27.15
N LEU A 336 -9.19 -6.05 26.08
CA LEU A 336 -9.53 -5.56 24.76
C LEU A 336 -10.19 -6.61 23.86
N TYR A 337 -10.49 -7.80 24.39
CA TYR A 337 -11.24 -8.87 23.72
C TYR A 337 -10.72 -9.25 22.32
N PRO A 338 -9.46 -9.69 22.17
CA PRO A 338 -8.88 -10.00 20.86
C PRO A 338 -9.66 -11.13 20.16
N HIS A 339 -9.72 -11.09 18.83
CA HIS A 339 -10.25 -12.20 18.05
C HIS A 339 -9.42 -13.47 18.25
N THR A 340 -10.09 -14.56 18.59
CA THR A 340 -9.45 -15.88 18.76
C THR A 340 -9.26 -16.62 17.43
N GLU A 341 -10.00 -16.21 16.38
CA GLU A 341 -9.95 -16.83 15.06
C GLU A 341 -9.20 -15.93 14.07
N SER A 342 -8.20 -16.49 13.38
CA SER A 342 -7.40 -15.79 12.36
C SER A 342 -8.14 -15.68 11.03
N MET A 343 -9.33 -15.08 11.01
CA MET A 343 -10.16 -15.01 9.79
C MET A 343 -9.80 -13.88 8.82
N LEU A 344 -8.94 -12.95 9.20
CA LEU A 344 -8.51 -11.84 8.35
C LEU A 344 -7.05 -12.00 7.95
N SER A 345 -6.81 -13.02 7.14
CA SER A 345 -5.49 -13.48 6.71
C SER A 345 -4.80 -12.60 5.66
N ASN A 346 -5.35 -11.42 5.32
CA ASN A 346 -4.78 -10.52 4.32
C ASN A 346 -3.99 -9.35 4.89
N SER A 347 -3.91 -9.21 6.21
CA SER A 347 -3.02 -8.25 6.84
C SER A 347 -2.07 -8.97 7.78
N SER A 348 -0.83 -8.48 7.91
CA SER A 348 0.15 -8.94 8.90
C SER A 348 -0.30 -8.70 10.35
N GLN A 349 -1.52 -8.26 10.57
CA GLN A 349 -2.16 -8.02 11.84
C GLN A 349 -2.61 -9.35 12.45
N LYS A 350 -1.94 -9.79 13.50
CA LYS A 350 -2.20 -11.10 14.12
C LYS A 350 -3.43 -11.15 15.01
N MET A 351 -3.92 -10.01 15.49
CA MET A 351 -5.05 -9.94 16.42
C MET A 351 -5.85 -8.67 16.18
N MET A 352 -7.15 -8.80 16.04
CA MET A 352 -8.09 -7.71 15.88
C MET A 352 -9.16 -7.78 16.96
N LEU A 353 -9.62 -6.63 17.42
CA LEU A 353 -10.69 -6.57 18.38
C LEU A 353 -12.05 -6.74 17.71
N LYS A 354 -12.97 -7.40 18.44
CA LYS A 354 -14.40 -7.36 18.12
C LYS A 354 -15.05 -6.02 18.41
N VAL A 355 -14.34 -5.13 19.12
CA VAL A 355 -14.87 -3.86 19.60
C VAL A 355 -14.81 -2.79 18.54
N ASP A 356 -15.96 -2.26 18.18
CA ASP A 356 -16.04 -1.00 17.40
C ASP A 356 -15.97 0.18 18.39
N LEU A 357 -14.83 0.90 18.42
CA LEU A 357 -14.64 2.03 19.33
C LEU A 357 -15.60 3.21 19.04
N GLU A 358 -16.16 3.27 17.84
CA GLU A 358 -17.14 4.29 17.47
C GLU A 358 -18.55 3.95 18.00
N ASN A 359 -18.82 2.64 18.22
CA ASN A 359 -20.11 2.15 18.69
C ASN A 359 -19.93 0.94 19.62
N ILE A 360 -19.38 1.18 20.80
CA ILE A 360 -19.11 0.13 21.80
C ILE A 360 -20.44 -0.42 22.35
N ASP A 361 -20.67 -1.71 22.18
CA ASP A 361 -21.73 -2.41 22.91
C ASP A 361 -21.29 -2.65 24.36
N GLU A 362 -21.83 -1.83 25.27
CA GLU A 362 -21.48 -1.86 26.72
C GLU A 362 -21.87 -3.18 27.39
N LYS A 363 -22.84 -3.93 26.84
CA LYS A 363 -23.26 -5.23 27.39
C LYS A 363 -22.27 -6.33 26.97
N GLU A 364 -21.76 -6.26 25.75
CA GLU A 364 -20.80 -7.23 25.22
C GLU A 364 -19.38 -6.92 25.70
N PHE A 365 -19.00 -5.62 25.77
CA PHE A 365 -17.64 -5.15 26.08
C PHE A 365 -17.59 -4.18 27.27
N PRO A 366 -18.08 -4.58 28.48
CA PRO A 366 -18.23 -3.65 29.61
C PRO A 366 -16.90 -3.03 30.08
N LYS A 367 -15.80 -3.75 29.96
CA LYS A 367 -14.48 -3.28 30.44
C LYS A 367 -13.87 -2.19 29.57
N VAL A 368 -14.14 -2.18 28.25
CA VAL A 368 -13.43 -1.31 27.29
C VAL A 368 -13.63 0.18 27.59
N GLN A 369 -14.79 0.58 28.10
CA GLN A 369 -15.07 1.98 28.40
C GLN A 369 -14.30 2.53 29.61
N GLU A 370 -13.84 1.66 30.47
CA GLU A 370 -13.11 2.02 31.70
C GLU A 370 -11.59 2.01 31.50
N LEU A 371 -11.12 1.47 30.36
CA LEU A 371 -9.69 1.38 30.08
C LEU A 371 -9.08 2.76 29.88
N GLU A 372 -7.94 2.96 30.49
CA GLU A 372 -7.07 4.11 30.23
C GLU A 372 -6.38 3.95 28.88
N PHE A 373 -6.29 5.02 28.14
CA PHE A 373 -5.64 5.07 26.84
C PHE A 373 -4.87 6.38 26.65
N MET A 374 -3.91 6.34 25.74
CA MET A 374 -3.27 7.54 25.20
C MET A 374 -3.88 7.85 23.85
N ASP A 375 -4.04 9.12 23.51
CA ASP A 375 -4.44 9.49 22.17
C ASP A 375 -3.75 10.77 21.66
N CYS A 376 -3.91 11.03 20.39
CA CYS A 376 -3.38 12.23 19.75
C CYS A 376 -4.08 12.53 18.42
N ILE A 377 -3.96 13.78 17.99
CA ILE A 377 -4.08 14.17 16.59
C ILE A 377 -2.66 14.24 16.02
N LEU A 378 -2.37 13.37 15.07
CA LEU A 378 -1.11 13.39 14.33
C LEU A 378 -1.26 14.34 13.15
N GLU A 379 -0.51 15.42 13.19
CA GLU A 379 -0.58 16.49 12.21
C GLU A 379 0.42 16.30 11.06
N GLU A 380 0.17 17.01 10.00
CA GLU A 380 1.04 17.03 8.84
C GLU A 380 2.46 17.46 9.18
N GLY A 381 3.45 16.63 8.83
CA GLY A 381 4.86 16.85 9.14
C GLY A 381 5.34 16.16 10.41
N GLU A 382 4.48 15.42 11.09
CA GLU A 382 4.79 14.70 12.31
C GLU A 382 4.94 13.20 12.06
N MET A 383 5.70 12.56 12.93
CA MET A 383 5.87 11.10 12.99
C MET A 383 5.41 10.60 14.35
N LEU A 384 4.65 9.51 14.38
CA LEU A 384 4.30 8.80 15.61
C LEU A 384 5.10 7.50 15.68
N TYR A 385 5.85 7.32 16.75
CA TYR A 385 6.41 6.01 17.09
C TYR A 385 5.38 5.19 17.86
N ILE A 386 5.08 4.00 17.34
CA ILE A 386 4.22 3.00 17.96
C ILE A 386 5.09 1.77 18.27
N PRO A 387 5.30 1.44 19.56
CA PRO A 387 6.07 0.26 19.95
C PRO A 387 5.35 -1.04 19.56
N PRO A 388 6.07 -2.18 19.44
CA PRO A 388 5.46 -3.47 19.15
C PRO A 388 4.36 -3.83 20.15
N LYS A 389 3.28 -4.44 19.62
CA LYS A 389 2.12 -4.92 20.40
C LYS A 389 1.28 -3.82 21.08
N TRP A 390 1.57 -2.55 20.86
CA TRP A 390 0.65 -1.49 21.25
C TRP A 390 -0.59 -1.54 20.35
N TRP A 391 -1.75 -1.60 20.98
CA TRP A 391 -3.04 -1.54 20.28
C TRP A 391 -3.27 -0.13 19.80
N HIS A 392 -3.69 0.02 18.55
CA HIS A 392 -3.97 1.33 17.98
C HIS A 392 -5.16 1.32 17.04
N TYR A 393 -5.98 2.35 17.20
CA TYR A 393 -7.09 2.71 16.34
C TYR A 393 -6.71 3.99 15.61
N VAL A 394 -6.99 4.06 14.31
CA VAL A 394 -6.62 5.23 13.49
C VAL A 394 -7.83 5.68 12.66
N ARG A 395 -8.13 6.98 12.71
CA ARG A 395 -9.16 7.63 11.89
C ARG A 395 -8.60 8.84 11.15
N SER A 396 -8.82 8.93 9.85
CA SER A 396 -8.47 10.11 9.07
C SER A 396 -9.47 11.24 9.34
N LEU A 397 -8.98 12.39 9.78
CA LEU A 397 -9.80 13.57 10.07
C LEU A 397 -9.98 14.44 8.84
N THR A 398 -9.00 14.41 7.96
CA THR A 398 -9.00 15.07 6.66
C THR A 398 -8.61 14.05 5.58
N LYS A 399 -8.66 14.44 4.31
CA LYS A 399 -7.92 13.70 3.28
C LYS A 399 -6.46 13.58 3.73
N SER A 400 -5.97 12.37 3.83
CA SER A 400 -4.66 12.13 4.44
C SER A 400 -3.84 11.07 3.71
N LEU A 401 -2.52 11.33 3.62
CA LEU A 401 -1.54 10.38 3.15
C LEU A 401 -0.47 10.21 4.22
N SER A 402 -0.34 8.98 4.71
CA SER A 402 0.68 8.60 5.70
C SER A 402 1.58 7.49 5.15
N VAL A 403 2.78 7.40 5.70
CA VAL A 403 3.74 6.35 5.41
C VAL A 403 4.10 5.64 6.70
N SER A 404 3.93 4.31 6.76
CA SER A 404 4.39 3.51 7.89
C SER A 404 5.68 2.78 7.56
N PHE A 405 6.63 2.85 8.49
CA PHE A 405 7.93 2.18 8.44
C PHE A 405 7.95 1.13 9.54
N TRP A 406 7.89 -0.15 9.17
CA TRP A 406 7.97 -1.25 10.10
C TRP A 406 9.37 -1.85 10.11
N TRP A 407 9.93 -2.04 11.31
CA TRP A 407 11.23 -2.68 11.49
C TRP A 407 11.28 -3.60 12.71
N SER A 408 12.23 -4.53 12.74
CA SER A 408 12.47 -5.44 13.86
C SER A 408 13.90 -5.99 13.82
#